data_24d24b702a7704b468c61c51b97d1eef
#
_entry.id   24d24b702a7704b468c61c51b97d1eef
#
_cell.length_a   1.000
_cell.length_b   1.000
_cell.length_c   1.000
_cell.angle_alpha   90.00
_cell.angle_beta   90.00
_cell.angle_gamma   90.00
#
_symmetry.space_group_name_H-M   'P 1'
#
loop_
_entity.id
_entity.type
_entity.pdbx_description
1 polymer ?
#
loop_
_entity_poly.entity_id
_entity_poly.type
_entity_poly.pdbx_seq_one_letter_code
_entity_poly.pdbx_strand_id
1 'polypeptide(L)'
;LHRLIRRQRQMCIRDRDDLDLIQLNSFGCGLDAVTTDCVNDILSNSGKIYTCLKIDEVNNLGAARIRVRSLIAALRIRREQNLPREIVASNFDRVVFTEEMRKDYTILCPQMSPIHFNILESAFRAAGYNLVVMQNDDRQAVDMGLKYVNNDACYPSLIVVGQIMDSLLSGKYDLNKTAVLISQTGGGCRASNYIGFIRRALKKADMEQIPVISINLSGLETVSYTHLTLPTN
;
A
#
# COMPACT_ATOMS: atom_id res chain seq x y z
N LEU A 1 -12.36 7.46 -20.52
CA LEU A 1 -13.70 6.86 -20.38
C LEU A 1 -13.64 5.50 -19.67
N HIS A 2 -12.78 4.55 -20.08
CA HIS A 2 -12.70 3.21 -19.49
C HIS A 2 -12.35 3.19 -17.99
N ARG A 3 -11.55 4.13 -17.48
CA ARG A 3 -11.20 4.22 -16.04
C ARG A 3 -12.38 4.69 -15.18
N LEU A 4 -13.18 5.62 -15.66
CA LEU A 4 -14.38 6.10 -14.97
C LEU A 4 -15.45 5.01 -14.87
N ILE A 5 -15.68 4.25 -15.96
CA ILE A 5 -16.62 3.14 -15.99
C ILE A 5 -16.24 2.03 -15.01
N ARG A 6 -14.96 1.72 -14.84
CA ARG A 6 -14.51 0.72 -13.85
C ARG A 6 -14.77 1.17 -12.42
N ARG A 7 -14.48 2.43 -12.09
CA ARG A 7 -14.80 2.99 -10.75
C ARG A 7 -16.31 3.00 -10.49
N GLN A 8 -17.12 3.40 -11.47
CA GLN A 8 -18.60 3.36 -11.35
C GLN A 8 -19.12 1.94 -11.13
N ARG A 9 -18.60 0.94 -11.83
CA ARG A 9 -19.01 -0.47 -11.61
C ARG A 9 -18.65 -0.95 -10.22
N GLN A 10 -17.49 -0.61 -9.70
CA GLN A 10 -17.08 -0.96 -8.33
C GLN A 10 -17.97 -0.28 -7.29
N MET A 11 -18.34 0.98 -7.50
CA MET A 11 -19.29 1.69 -6.64
C MET A 11 -20.68 1.06 -6.69
N CYS A 12 -21.17 0.67 -7.88
CA CYS A 12 -22.44 -0.04 -8.00
C CYS A 12 -22.46 -1.38 -7.25
N ILE A 13 -21.35 -2.15 -7.30
CA ILE A 13 -21.24 -3.42 -6.57
C ILE A 13 -21.17 -3.17 -5.06
N ARG A 14 -20.46 -2.13 -4.64
CA ARG A 14 -20.36 -1.72 -3.24
C ARG A 14 -21.74 -1.46 -2.64
N ASP A 15 -22.59 -0.75 -3.36
CA ASP A 15 -23.87 -0.23 -2.85
C ASP A 15 -25.03 -1.22 -2.96
N ARG A 16 -24.87 -2.29 -3.73
CA ARG A 16 -25.92 -3.30 -3.93
C ARG A 16 -25.76 -4.50 -3.00
N ASP A 17 -26.85 -4.90 -2.35
CA ASP A 17 -26.88 -6.05 -1.43
C ASP A 17 -26.98 -7.40 -2.11
N ASP A 18 -27.43 -7.42 -3.35
CA ASP A 18 -27.66 -8.62 -4.15
C ASP A 18 -26.44 -9.04 -4.99
N LEU A 19 -25.35 -8.25 -4.95
CA LEU A 19 -24.14 -8.51 -5.72
C LEU A 19 -22.91 -8.68 -4.82
N ASP A 20 -22.15 -9.73 -5.07
CA ASP A 20 -20.83 -9.95 -4.49
C ASP A 20 -19.77 -10.05 -5.59
N LEU A 21 -18.55 -9.61 -5.30
CA LEU A 21 -17.44 -9.57 -6.24
C LEU A 21 -16.45 -10.69 -5.94
N ILE A 22 -16.17 -11.50 -6.98
CA ILE A 22 -15.00 -12.38 -6.99
C ILE A 22 -14.02 -11.83 -8.02
N GLN A 23 -12.85 -11.43 -7.57
CA GLN A 23 -11.80 -10.96 -8.46
C GLN A 23 -10.92 -12.12 -8.90
N LEU A 24 -10.70 -12.23 -10.21
CA LEU A 24 -9.71 -13.12 -10.78
C LEU A 24 -8.38 -12.38 -10.88
N ASN A 25 -7.32 -12.97 -10.34
CA ASN A 25 -5.98 -12.40 -10.34
C ASN A 25 -4.99 -13.44 -10.86
N SER A 26 -4.14 -13.07 -11.81
CA SER A 26 -3.12 -13.96 -12.35
C SER A 26 -1.91 -14.01 -11.40
N PHE A 27 -0.94 -13.13 -11.54
CA PHE A 27 0.29 -13.17 -10.75
C PHE A 27 0.37 -12.12 -9.62
N GLY A 28 -0.64 -11.29 -9.43
CA GLY A 28 -0.53 -10.14 -8.55
C GLY A 28 0.52 -9.13 -9.03
N CYS A 29 0.72 -9.03 -10.33
CA CYS A 29 1.64 -8.12 -11.01
C CYS A 29 0.88 -7.29 -12.05
N GLY A 30 1.50 -6.22 -12.58
CA GLY A 30 0.85 -5.34 -13.54
C GLY A 30 -0.36 -4.60 -12.94
N LEU A 31 -1.43 -4.46 -13.70
CA LEU A 31 -2.65 -3.78 -13.27
C LEU A 31 -3.30 -4.45 -12.05
N ASP A 32 -3.27 -5.78 -11.98
CA ASP A 32 -3.84 -6.54 -10.88
C ASP A 32 -3.16 -6.24 -9.54
N ALA A 33 -1.87 -5.91 -9.57
CA ALA A 33 -1.13 -5.53 -8.39
C ALA A 33 -1.69 -4.28 -7.69
N VAL A 34 -2.25 -3.34 -8.47
CA VAL A 34 -2.83 -2.10 -7.94
C VAL A 34 -4.33 -2.25 -7.68
N THR A 35 -5.04 -2.87 -8.63
CA THR A 35 -6.50 -2.98 -8.55
C THR A 35 -6.95 -3.90 -7.43
N THR A 36 -6.20 -4.97 -7.13
CA THR A 36 -6.51 -5.92 -6.06
C THR A 36 -6.60 -5.23 -4.71
N ASP A 37 -5.61 -4.41 -4.38
CA ASP A 37 -5.58 -3.68 -3.11
C ASP A 37 -6.69 -2.64 -3.04
N CYS A 38 -6.90 -1.87 -4.12
CA CYS A 38 -7.97 -0.87 -4.18
C CYS A 38 -9.36 -1.48 -4.03
N VAL A 39 -9.61 -2.61 -4.70
CA VAL A 39 -10.90 -3.31 -4.62
C VAL A 39 -11.12 -3.89 -3.22
N ASN A 40 -10.08 -4.49 -2.64
CA ASN A 40 -10.14 -5.00 -1.28
C ASN A 40 -10.49 -3.88 -0.28
N ASP A 41 -9.82 -2.75 -0.35
CA ASP A 41 -10.07 -1.61 0.55
C ASP A 41 -11.51 -1.09 0.39
N ILE A 42 -12.00 -0.91 -0.85
CA ILE A 42 -13.36 -0.44 -1.11
C ILE A 42 -14.41 -1.42 -0.57
N LEU A 43 -14.25 -2.70 -0.81
CA LEU A 43 -15.23 -3.71 -0.40
C LEU A 43 -15.19 -3.95 1.10
N SER A 44 -14.00 -4.07 1.71
CA SER A 44 -13.84 -4.29 3.14
C SER A 44 -14.39 -3.10 3.93
N ASN A 45 -14.10 -1.87 3.52
CA ASN A 45 -14.62 -0.66 4.17
C ASN A 45 -16.14 -0.50 4.01
N SER A 46 -16.74 -1.14 3.01
CA SER A 46 -18.20 -1.20 2.83
C SER A 46 -18.85 -2.40 3.50
N GLY A 47 -18.11 -3.15 4.31
CA GLY A 47 -18.60 -4.34 5.00
C GLY A 47 -18.89 -5.52 4.08
N LYS A 48 -18.36 -5.52 2.85
CA LYS A 48 -18.47 -6.67 1.93
C LYS A 48 -17.31 -7.63 2.09
N ILE A 49 -17.55 -8.88 1.74
CA ILE A 49 -16.51 -9.91 1.76
C ILE A 49 -15.74 -9.84 0.44
N TYR A 50 -14.47 -9.49 0.52
CA TYR A 50 -13.57 -9.53 -0.64
C TYR A 50 -13.06 -10.95 -0.87
N THR A 51 -13.21 -11.43 -2.10
CA THR A 51 -12.70 -12.74 -2.50
C THR A 51 -11.87 -12.62 -3.77
N CYS A 52 -10.61 -13.03 -3.69
CA CYS A 52 -9.70 -13.08 -4.82
C CYS A 52 -9.35 -14.54 -5.13
N LEU A 53 -9.52 -14.93 -6.39
CA LEU A 53 -9.08 -16.22 -6.91
C LEU A 53 -7.80 -16.02 -7.71
N LYS A 54 -6.73 -16.67 -7.29
CA LYS A 54 -5.48 -16.73 -8.05
C LYS A 54 -5.64 -17.78 -9.14
N ILE A 55 -5.42 -17.35 -10.37
CA ILE A 55 -5.41 -18.20 -11.56
C ILE A 55 -3.99 -18.16 -12.10
N ASP A 56 -3.27 -19.25 -11.95
CA ASP A 56 -1.95 -19.46 -12.51
C ASP A 56 -1.97 -20.57 -13.58
N GLU A 57 -0.84 -20.80 -14.20
CA GLU A 57 -0.68 -21.82 -15.24
C GLU A 57 -0.92 -23.25 -14.71
N VAL A 58 -0.72 -23.44 -13.42
CA VAL A 58 -1.01 -24.69 -12.73
C VAL A 58 -2.47 -24.67 -12.28
N ASN A 59 -3.36 -25.20 -13.09
CA ASN A 59 -4.82 -25.25 -12.87
C ASN A 59 -5.20 -26.02 -11.59
N ASN A 60 -4.85 -25.48 -10.42
CA ASN A 60 -5.28 -26.03 -9.14
C ASN A 60 -6.69 -25.55 -8.77
N LEU A 61 -7.69 -26.18 -9.38
CA LEU A 61 -9.11 -25.90 -9.11
C LEU A 61 -9.50 -26.18 -7.65
N GLY A 62 -8.71 -26.95 -6.89
CA GLY A 62 -8.96 -27.24 -5.47
C GLY A 62 -8.97 -25.99 -4.61
N ALA A 63 -7.95 -25.15 -4.72
CA ALA A 63 -7.85 -23.89 -3.98
C ALA A 63 -8.99 -22.92 -4.34
N ALA A 64 -9.32 -22.81 -5.62
CA ALA A 64 -10.41 -21.96 -6.09
C ALA A 64 -11.77 -22.44 -5.55
N ARG A 65 -12.02 -23.76 -5.58
CA ARG A 65 -13.24 -24.35 -5.00
C ARG A 65 -13.38 -24.10 -3.50
N ILE A 66 -12.30 -24.22 -2.74
CA ILE A 66 -12.30 -23.95 -1.30
C ILE A 66 -12.65 -22.49 -1.04
N ARG A 67 -12.02 -21.54 -1.75
CA ARG A 67 -12.29 -20.10 -1.58
C ARG A 67 -13.74 -19.74 -1.93
N VAL A 68 -14.28 -20.28 -3.01
CA VAL A 68 -15.70 -20.05 -3.40
C VAL A 68 -16.64 -20.65 -2.36
N ARG A 69 -16.39 -21.86 -1.88
CA ARG A 69 -17.19 -22.48 -0.82
C ARG A 69 -17.15 -21.69 0.50
N SER A 70 -15.98 -21.17 0.87
CA SER A 70 -15.82 -20.31 2.04
C SER A 70 -16.62 -19.02 1.90
N LEU A 71 -16.59 -18.39 0.72
CA LEU A 71 -17.42 -17.20 0.44
C LEU A 71 -18.90 -17.51 0.59
N ILE A 72 -19.38 -18.59 -0.04
CA ILE A 72 -20.79 -19.00 0.04
C ILE A 72 -21.20 -19.28 1.49
N ALA A 73 -20.37 -19.97 2.24
CA ALA A 73 -20.63 -20.27 3.66
C ALA A 73 -20.69 -18.97 4.50
N ALA A 74 -19.75 -18.05 4.30
CA ALA A 74 -19.73 -16.78 5.01
C ALA A 74 -20.94 -15.88 4.68
N LEU A 75 -21.36 -15.85 3.41
CA LEU A 75 -22.58 -15.14 3.00
C LEU A 75 -23.84 -15.76 3.57
N ARG A 76 -23.91 -17.10 3.66
CA ARG A 76 -25.02 -17.81 4.26
C ARG A 76 -25.12 -17.50 5.76
N ILE A 77 -24.03 -17.62 6.50
CA ILE A 77 -23.98 -17.29 7.93
C ILE A 77 -24.41 -15.84 8.18
N ARG A 78 -23.93 -14.90 7.37
CA ARG A 78 -24.30 -13.49 7.48
C ARG A 78 -25.81 -13.27 7.28
N ARG A 79 -26.43 -13.96 6.33
CA ARG A 79 -27.89 -13.91 6.10
C ARG A 79 -28.69 -14.54 7.24
N GLU A 80 -28.28 -15.72 7.68
CA GLU A 80 -28.94 -16.46 8.77
C GLU A 80 -28.88 -15.71 10.12
N GLN A 81 -27.76 -15.05 10.38
CA GLN A 81 -27.56 -14.29 11.62
C GLN A 81 -27.97 -12.81 11.51
N ASN A 82 -28.48 -12.37 10.36
CA ASN A 82 -28.86 -10.99 10.13
C ASN A 82 -27.76 -9.97 10.52
N LEU A 83 -26.50 -10.32 10.28
CA LEU A 83 -25.38 -9.47 10.67
C LEU A 83 -25.37 -8.18 9.82
N PRO A 84 -25.39 -7.01 10.46
CA PRO A 84 -25.34 -5.74 9.74
C PRO A 84 -24.01 -5.59 9.01
N ARG A 85 -24.00 -4.82 7.92
CA ARG A 85 -22.77 -4.40 7.28
C ARG A 85 -22.11 -3.31 8.14
N GLU A 86 -20.90 -3.59 8.55
CA GLU A 86 -20.08 -2.59 9.21
C GLU A 86 -19.41 -1.72 8.14
N ILE A 87 -19.94 -0.51 7.95
CA ILE A 87 -19.37 0.45 6.99
C ILE A 87 -18.37 1.31 7.77
N VAL A 88 -17.10 1.14 7.44
CA VAL A 88 -16.02 1.95 7.99
C VAL A 88 -15.77 3.13 7.06
N ALA A 89 -15.91 4.35 7.58
CA ALA A 89 -15.52 5.52 6.81
C ALA A 89 -14.00 5.47 6.53
N SER A 90 -13.64 5.49 5.28
CA SER A 90 -12.23 5.54 4.87
C SER A 90 -11.70 6.98 5.00
N ASN A 91 -11.61 7.48 6.21
CA ASN A 91 -10.91 8.72 6.47
C ASN A 91 -9.41 8.41 6.45
N PHE A 92 -8.79 8.68 5.33
CA PHE A 92 -7.33 8.74 5.25
C PHE A 92 -6.90 10.15 5.66
N ASP A 93 -6.95 10.43 6.95
CA ASP A 93 -6.30 11.62 7.49
C ASP A 93 -4.80 11.44 7.26
N ARG A 94 -4.26 12.26 6.34
CA ARG A 94 -2.85 12.21 6.00
C ARG A 94 -2.11 13.25 6.78
N VAL A 95 -1.08 12.82 7.46
CA VAL A 95 -0.08 13.76 7.95
C VAL A 95 0.74 14.23 6.75
N VAL A 96 0.63 15.51 6.44
CA VAL A 96 1.38 16.15 5.34
C VAL A 96 2.71 16.62 5.88
N PHE A 97 3.80 16.30 5.18
CA PHE A 97 5.11 16.84 5.51
C PHE A 97 5.16 18.33 5.11
N THR A 98 5.42 19.20 6.08
CA THR A 98 5.45 20.66 5.88
C THR A 98 6.88 21.18 5.76
N GLU A 99 7.04 22.41 5.24
CA GLU A 99 8.35 23.04 5.14
C GLU A 99 9.01 23.29 6.53
N GLU A 100 8.20 23.45 7.57
CA GLU A 100 8.67 23.61 8.94
C GLU A 100 9.34 22.32 9.44
N MET A 101 8.79 21.15 9.08
CA MET A 101 9.35 19.84 9.45
C MET A 101 10.71 19.58 8.80
N ARG A 102 11.04 20.27 7.71
CA ARG A 102 12.28 20.08 6.96
C ARG A 102 13.54 20.15 7.80
N LYS A 103 13.57 21.06 8.78
CA LYS A 103 14.77 21.30 9.61
C LYS A 103 14.95 20.28 10.71
N ASP A 104 13.86 19.78 11.27
CA ASP A 104 13.86 19.01 12.51
C ASP A 104 13.60 17.52 12.28
N TYR A 105 13.07 17.15 11.12
CA TYR A 105 12.70 15.76 10.82
C TYR A 105 13.83 14.99 10.15
N THR A 106 13.99 13.75 10.55
CA THR A 106 14.78 12.76 9.82
C THR A 106 13.91 12.03 8.82
N ILE A 107 14.29 12.05 7.56
CA ILE A 107 13.55 11.39 6.49
C ILE A 107 14.21 10.04 6.19
N LEU A 108 13.52 8.96 6.48
CA LEU A 108 13.98 7.61 6.20
C LEU A 108 13.57 7.18 4.79
N CYS A 109 14.53 6.71 4.02
CA CYS A 109 14.32 6.24 2.66
C CYS A 109 14.82 4.80 2.51
N PRO A 110 14.00 3.84 2.02
CA PRO A 110 14.47 2.48 1.79
C PRO A 110 15.51 2.44 0.69
N GLN A 111 16.51 1.57 0.85
CA GLN A 111 17.52 1.34 -0.17
C GLN A 111 16.94 0.47 -1.30
N MET A 112 16.77 1.04 -2.47
CA MET A 112 16.26 0.32 -3.65
C MET A 112 17.32 0.16 -4.73
N SER A 113 18.34 1.02 -4.75
CA SER A 113 19.47 0.95 -5.68
C SER A 113 20.65 1.74 -5.09
N PRO A 114 21.74 1.08 -4.66
CA PRO A 114 22.82 1.74 -3.93
C PRO A 114 23.37 2.99 -4.63
N ILE A 115 23.67 2.90 -5.92
CA ILE A 115 24.26 4.03 -6.66
C ILE A 115 23.30 5.22 -6.70
N HIS A 116 22.04 5.00 -7.07
CA HIS A 116 21.08 6.08 -7.25
C HIS A 116 20.66 6.69 -5.91
N PHE A 117 20.47 5.86 -4.88
CA PHE A 117 20.00 6.34 -3.59
C PHE A 117 21.10 7.06 -2.79
N ASN A 118 22.37 6.73 -2.98
CA ASN A 118 23.49 7.50 -2.40
C ASN A 118 23.57 8.90 -3.03
N ILE A 119 23.33 9.01 -4.35
CA ILE A 119 23.26 10.31 -5.01
C ILE A 119 22.04 11.10 -4.52
N LEU A 120 20.89 10.45 -4.40
CA LEU A 120 19.67 11.04 -3.87
C LEU A 120 19.87 11.57 -2.46
N GLU A 121 20.48 10.78 -1.58
CA GLU A 121 20.82 11.19 -0.21
C GLU A 121 21.67 12.46 -0.19
N SER A 122 22.72 12.49 -1.01
CA SER A 122 23.62 13.63 -1.11
C SER A 122 22.90 14.89 -1.63
N ALA A 123 22.04 14.73 -2.64
CA ALA A 123 21.26 15.84 -3.21
C ALA A 123 20.24 16.40 -2.20
N PHE A 124 19.53 15.55 -1.46
CA PHE A 124 18.59 15.98 -0.44
C PHE A 124 19.29 16.69 0.73
N ARG A 125 20.44 16.18 1.16
CA ARG A 125 21.26 16.82 2.20
C ARG A 125 21.78 18.19 1.76
N ALA A 126 22.22 18.31 0.49
CA ALA A 126 22.64 19.59 -0.06
C ALA A 126 21.47 20.60 -0.14
N ALA A 127 20.24 20.10 -0.34
CA ALA A 127 19.03 20.92 -0.29
C ALA A 127 18.54 21.22 1.13
N GLY A 128 19.23 20.77 2.18
CA GLY A 128 18.91 21.06 3.59
C GLY A 128 17.88 20.11 4.21
N TYR A 129 17.68 18.92 3.64
CA TYR A 129 16.88 17.86 4.25
C TYR A 129 17.78 16.84 4.94
N ASN A 130 17.38 16.35 6.10
CA ASN A 130 18.07 15.27 6.77
C ASN A 130 17.55 13.91 6.25
N LEU A 131 17.96 13.54 5.04
CA LEU A 131 17.63 12.23 4.44
C LEU A 131 18.63 11.18 4.89
N VAL A 132 18.14 10.02 5.28
CA VAL A 132 18.91 8.83 5.64
C VAL A 132 18.43 7.66 4.78
N VAL A 133 19.31 7.14 3.94
CA VAL A 133 19.06 5.92 3.17
C VAL A 133 19.38 4.72 4.05
N MET A 134 18.36 3.88 4.29
CA MET A 134 18.49 2.71 5.17
C MET A 134 19.35 1.64 4.52
N GLN A 135 20.15 0.94 5.32
CA GLN A 135 21.08 -0.11 4.86
C GLN A 135 20.71 -1.50 5.40
N ASN A 136 19.57 -1.63 6.07
CA ASN A 136 19.11 -2.88 6.66
C ASN A 136 18.42 -3.76 5.59
N ASP A 137 19.19 -4.58 4.93
CA ASP A 137 18.74 -5.53 3.90
C ASP A 137 18.85 -7.00 4.36
N ASP A 138 18.90 -7.21 5.66
CA ASP A 138 19.05 -8.48 6.32
C ASP A 138 17.71 -9.25 6.47
N ARG A 139 17.80 -10.42 7.07
CA ARG A 139 16.63 -11.27 7.33
C ARG A 139 15.58 -10.59 8.23
N GLN A 140 16.03 -9.74 9.14
CA GLN A 140 15.13 -9.04 10.04
C GLN A 140 14.18 -8.10 9.29
N ALA A 141 14.69 -7.39 8.27
CA ALA A 141 13.86 -6.58 7.39
C ALA A 141 12.81 -7.44 6.63
N VAL A 142 13.20 -8.63 6.17
CA VAL A 142 12.25 -9.57 5.53
C VAL A 142 11.17 -10.01 6.50
N ASP A 143 11.53 -10.43 7.69
CA ASP A 143 10.60 -10.91 8.72
C ASP A 143 9.62 -9.80 9.14
N MET A 144 10.11 -8.55 9.25
CA MET A 144 9.27 -7.39 9.48
C MET A 144 8.33 -7.11 8.29
N GLY A 145 8.80 -7.24 7.06
CA GLY A 145 7.96 -7.15 5.87
C GLY A 145 6.83 -8.16 5.87
N LEU A 146 7.12 -9.41 6.19
CA LEU A 146 6.12 -10.49 6.30
C LEU A 146 5.07 -10.24 7.40
N LYS A 147 5.45 -9.56 8.47
CA LYS A 147 4.54 -9.21 9.57
C LYS A 147 3.53 -8.13 9.18
N TYR A 148 3.94 -7.14 8.38
CA TYR A 148 3.14 -5.96 8.09
C TYR A 148 2.51 -5.95 6.71
N VAL A 149 3.06 -6.67 5.75
CA VAL A 149 2.56 -6.76 4.38
C VAL A 149 1.93 -8.13 4.13
N ASN A 150 0.95 -8.19 3.25
CA ASN A 150 0.33 -9.44 2.83
C ASN A 150 1.38 -10.32 2.09
N ASN A 151 1.42 -11.61 2.42
CA ASN A 151 2.31 -12.60 1.79
C ASN A 151 2.09 -12.76 0.27
N ASP A 152 0.96 -12.29 -0.25
CA ASP A 152 0.66 -12.24 -1.68
C ASP A 152 1.33 -11.06 -2.40
N ALA A 153 1.96 -10.16 -1.66
CA ALA A 153 2.72 -9.05 -2.23
C ALA A 153 4.03 -9.54 -2.84
N CYS A 154 4.56 -8.80 -3.81
CA CYS A 154 5.85 -9.11 -4.42
C CYS A 154 6.99 -8.95 -3.40
N TYR A 155 8.05 -9.75 -3.55
CA TYR A 155 9.18 -9.75 -2.62
C TYR A 155 9.82 -8.35 -2.42
N PRO A 156 10.04 -7.53 -3.46
CA PRO A 156 10.54 -6.18 -3.26
C PRO A 156 9.67 -5.31 -2.34
N SER A 157 8.34 -5.47 -2.37
CA SER A 157 7.45 -4.72 -1.47
C SER A 157 7.61 -5.14 -0.01
N LEU A 158 7.88 -6.43 0.23
CA LEU A 158 8.17 -6.94 1.57
C LEU A 158 9.46 -6.33 2.12
N ILE A 159 10.52 -6.30 1.30
CA ILE A 159 11.81 -5.71 1.69
C ILE A 159 11.66 -4.21 2.00
N VAL A 160 11.05 -3.46 1.09
CA VAL A 160 10.90 -2.00 1.24
C VAL A 160 10.11 -1.64 2.50
N VAL A 161 8.97 -2.27 2.73
CA VAL A 161 8.18 -2.02 3.94
C VAL A 161 8.89 -2.55 5.17
N GLY A 162 9.56 -3.69 5.06
CA GLY A 162 10.32 -4.29 6.14
C GLY A 162 11.48 -3.41 6.61
N GLN A 163 12.27 -2.86 5.71
CA GLN A 163 13.33 -1.90 6.04
C GLN A 163 12.79 -0.70 6.83
N ILE A 164 11.67 -0.15 6.37
CA ILE A 164 11.03 0.99 7.03
C ILE A 164 10.58 0.60 8.44
N MET A 165 9.81 -0.48 8.56
CA MET A 165 9.26 -0.90 9.85
C MET A 165 10.34 -1.33 10.83
N ASP A 166 11.36 -2.04 10.37
CA ASP A 166 12.51 -2.42 11.19
C ASP A 166 13.25 -1.18 11.72
N SER A 167 13.52 -0.21 10.84
CA SER A 167 14.18 1.03 11.24
C SER A 167 13.35 1.84 12.24
N LEU A 168 12.05 1.98 12.02
CA LEU A 168 11.15 2.72 12.93
C LEU A 168 11.03 2.03 14.29
N LEU A 169 10.98 0.71 14.33
CA LEU A 169 10.85 -0.07 15.56
C LEU A 169 12.20 -0.31 16.28
N SER A 170 13.32 0.03 15.66
CA SER A 170 14.66 -0.14 16.26
C SER A 170 14.93 0.76 17.47
N GLY A 171 14.12 1.78 17.69
CA GLY A 171 14.34 2.80 18.73
C GLY A 171 15.45 3.80 18.43
N LYS A 172 16.07 3.74 17.23
CA LYS A 172 17.15 4.65 16.82
C LYS A 172 16.64 6.05 16.44
N TYR A 173 15.36 6.18 16.09
CA TYR A 173 14.77 7.40 15.57
C TYR A 173 13.62 7.86 16.45
N ASP A 174 13.51 9.17 16.65
CA ASP A 174 12.35 9.78 17.32
C ASP A 174 11.14 9.74 16.36
N LEU A 175 10.15 8.92 16.67
CA LEU A 175 8.96 8.73 15.85
C LEU A 175 8.15 10.01 15.63
N ASN A 176 8.27 10.99 16.53
CA ASN A 176 7.58 12.29 16.39
C ASN A 176 8.32 13.26 15.47
N LYS A 177 9.59 12.96 15.14
CA LYS A 177 10.44 13.75 14.25
C LYS A 177 10.96 12.93 13.08
N THR A 178 10.22 11.94 12.68
CA THR A 178 10.58 11.04 11.57
C THR A 178 9.53 11.11 10.48
N ALA A 179 9.98 11.12 9.24
CA ALA A 179 9.17 10.97 8.04
C ALA A 179 9.70 9.83 7.18
N VAL A 180 8.90 9.28 6.32
CA VAL A 180 9.29 8.24 5.36
C VAL A 180 9.21 8.77 3.95
N LEU A 181 10.23 8.53 3.13
CA LEU A 181 10.26 8.85 1.71
C LEU A 181 10.22 7.57 0.89
N ILE A 182 9.37 7.55 -0.14
CA ILE A 182 9.32 6.46 -1.12
C ILE A 182 9.23 7.01 -2.54
N SER A 183 9.94 6.40 -3.47
CA SER A 183 9.76 6.65 -4.90
C SER A 183 8.65 5.77 -5.47
N GLN A 184 7.89 6.30 -6.42
CA GLN A 184 6.85 5.57 -7.13
C GLN A 184 7.14 5.53 -8.62
N THR A 185 6.77 4.43 -9.26
CA THR A 185 7.01 4.24 -10.70
C THR A 185 5.91 4.83 -11.58
N GLY A 186 4.71 5.02 -11.05
CA GLY A 186 3.54 5.51 -11.80
C GLY A 186 2.97 4.54 -12.84
N GLY A 187 3.57 3.36 -13.01
CA GLY A 187 3.13 2.32 -13.94
C GLY A 187 2.20 1.27 -13.33
N GLY A 188 1.83 0.27 -14.13
CA GLY A 188 1.05 -0.90 -13.69
C GLY A 188 1.87 -1.89 -12.87
N CYS A 189 2.40 -1.47 -11.76
CA CYS A 189 3.24 -2.24 -10.85
C CYS A 189 2.84 -1.98 -9.39
N ARG A 190 3.10 -2.91 -8.49
CA ARG A 190 2.91 -2.68 -7.05
C ARG A 190 3.76 -1.54 -6.52
N ALA A 191 4.92 -1.27 -7.13
CA ALA A 191 5.74 -0.12 -6.78
C ALA A 191 5.00 1.22 -6.87
N SER A 192 3.97 1.31 -7.70
CA SER A 192 3.07 2.48 -7.75
C SER A 192 2.16 2.59 -6.52
N ASN A 193 2.06 1.55 -5.70
CA ASN A 193 1.23 1.52 -4.50
C ASN A 193 2.00 1.19 -3.21
N TYR A 194 3.32 1.27 -3.22
CA TYR A 194 4.11 1.06 -1.99
C TYR A 194 3.70 2.03 -0.88
N ILE A 195 3.31 3.25 -1.23
CA ILE A 195 2.78 4.21 -0.26
C ILE A 195 1.57 3.68 0.50
N GLY A 196 0.68 2.95 -0.18
CA GLY A 196 -0.47 2.30 0.45
C GLY A 196 -0.07 1.19 1.42
N PHE A 197 0.95 0.39 1.08
CA PHE A 197 1.49 -0.63 1.97
C PHE A 197 2.16 -0.03 3.20
N ILE A 198 2.98 1.02 3.00
CA ILE A 198 3.65 1.73 4.10
C ILE A 198 2.61 2.30 5.06
N ARG A 199 1.60 3.02 4.56
CA ARG A 199 0.54 3.59 5.41
C ARG A 199 -0.24 2.53 6.18
N ARG A 200 -0.57 1.39 5.55
CA ARG A 200 -1.21 0.27 6.23
C ARG A 200 -0.32 -0.35 7.31
N ALA A 201 0.98 -0.46 7.04
CA ALA A 201 1.95 -0.95 8.01
C ALA A 201 2.08 0.00 9.20
N LEU A 202 2.17 1.31 8.95
CA LEU A 202 2.20 2.34 9.99
C LEU A 202 0.92 2.31 10.85
N LYS A 203 -0.25 2.23 10.21
CA LYS A 203 -1.53 2.10 10.92
C LYS A 203 -1.58 0.85 11.80
N LYS A 204 -1.11 -0.29 11.29
CA LYS A 204 -1.06 -1.55 12.04
C LYS A 204 -0.09 -1.51 13.23
N ALA A 205 0.83 -0.56 13.22
CA ALA A 205 1.83 -0.34 14.28
C ALA A 205 1.52 0.88 15.17
N ASP A 206 0.33 1.49 15.03
CA ASP A 206 -0.09 2.70 15.74
C ASP A 206 0.88 3.88 15.56
N MET A 207 1.41 4.03 14.33
CA MET A 207 2.37 5.07 13.93
C MET A 207 1.79 5.98 12.82
N GLU A 208 0.50 6.25 12.81
CA GLU A 208 -0.17 7.05 11.78
C GLU A 208 0.30 8.51 11.73
N GLN A 209 0.93 9.00 12.80
CA GLN A 209 1.50 10.34 12.89
C GLN A 209 2.72 10.56 11.99
N ILE A 210 3.33 9.50 11.44
CA ILE A 210 4.53 9.59 10.60
C ILE A 210 4.14 10.02 9.18
N PRO A 211 4.62 11.17 8.68
CA PRO A 211 4.38 11.60 7.31
C PRO A 211 5.02 10.64 6.30
N VAL A 212 4.29 10.29 5.26
CA VAL A 212 4.82 9.49 4.15
C VAL A 212 4.86 10.34 2.89
N ILE A 213 6.08 10.65 2.47
CA ILE A 213 6.40 11.45 1.28
C ILE A 213 6.54 10.50 0.10
N SER A 214 5.88 10.81 -1.01
CA SER A 214 5.97 10.01 -2.23
C SER A 214 6.49 10.86 -3.37
N ILE A 215 7.56 10.38 -4.01
CA ILE A 215 8.12 11.00 -5.21
C ILE A 215 7.77 10.15 -6.42
N ASN A 216 7.07 10.74 -7.38
CA ASN A 216 6.84 10.13 -8.68
C ASN A 216 7.76 10.80 -9.70
N LEU A 217 8.68 10.02 -10.24
CA LEU A 217 9.65 10.49 -11.24
C LEU A 217 9.16 10.28 -12.68
N SER A 218 8.04 9.58 -12.88
CA SER A 218 7.45 9.41 -14.21
C SER A 218 6.58 10.62 -14.57
N GLY A 219 6.87 11.28 -15.67
CA GLY A 219 6.09 12.43 -16.14
C GLY A 219 6.49 13.77 -15.51
N LEU A 220 7.76 13.95 -15.23
CA LEU A 220 8.38 15.20 -14.74
C LEU A 220 8.29 16.36 -15.75
N GLU A 221 7.16 16.54 -16.41
CA GLU A 221 7.00 17.66 -17.34
C GLU A 221 6.83 19.00 -16.61
N THR A 222 6.32 18.98 -15.37
CA THR A 222 6.22 20.17 -14.52
C THR A 222 6.42 19.84 -13.06
N VAL A 223 7.15 20.66 -12.33
CA VAL A 223 7.44 20.54 -10.89
C VAL A 223 6.16 20.45 -10.03
N SER A 224 5.06 21.00 -10.50
CA SER A 224 3.76 20.94 -9.83
C SER A 224 3.17 19.52 -9.74
N TYR A 225 3.60 18.58 -10.58
CA TYR A 225 3.12 17.20 -10.55
C TYR A 225 3.97 16.27 -9.67
N THR A 226 5.21 16.60 -9.41
CA THR A 226 6.06 15.88 -8.44
C THR A 226 5.70 16.23 -7.03
N HIS A 227 5.04 17.33 -6.89
CA HIS A 227 4.55 17.76 -5.63
C HIS A 227 3.47 16.79 -5.16
N LEU A 228 3.74 15.95 -4.17
CA LEU A 228 2.88 15.65 -3.03
C LEU A 228 1.40 15.42 -3.32
N THR A 229 0.92 15.96 -4.37
CA THR A 229 -0.40 15.83 -4.93
C THR A 229 -0.46 14.65 -5.89
N LEU A 230 0.26 13.59 -5.60
CA LEU A 230 -0.29 12.36 -6.10
C LEU A 230 -1.71 12.34 -5.57
N PRO A 231 -2.66 12.44 -6.48
CA PRO A 231 -4.03 12.38 -6.06
C PRO A 231 -4.21 11.01 -5.45
N THR A 232 -4.10 11.03 -4.27
CA THR A 232 -4.52 10.03 -3.37
C THR A 232 -5.98 10.32 -3.12
N ASN A 233 -6.62 10.83 -4.12
CA ASN A 233 -8.05 10.93 -4.24
C ASN A 233 -8.66 9.62 -4.70
#